data_8cd3379551fa9e6b80b336e91913019f
#
_entry.id   8cd3379551fa9e6b80b336e91913019f
#
_cell.length_a   1.000
_cell.length_b   1.000
_cell.length_c   1.000
_cell.angle_alpha   90.00
_cell.angle_beta   90.00
_cell.angle_gamma   90.00
#
_symmetry.space_group_name_H-M   'P 1'
#
loop_
_entity.id
_entity.type
_entity.pdbx_description
1 polymer ?
#
loop_
_entity_poly.entity_id
_entity_poly.type
_entity_poly.pdbx_seq_one_letter_code
_entity_poly.pdbx_strand_id
1 'polypeptide(L)'
;MQLYKKDGQKRIKKNRLAPAMLIWGASASLANPQIPARLSWKAQGDNPVCFMRSSWNDSSAVYVGMKMGSPSVNHGHMDVGSFLLEADGVLWGMDMGGEEYNRLETRGVELWNSRQNSQRWDVYRYNNFAHNTLSFNHKYQDVKGKAQIDGYSDQENNMYVISDLTPVYKDQVKSAKRAVSLVDKEYVVVEDVIEATKRFTMMTWTMVTPASAKIVADNVMLLEKDGKKLYIKVEGPKKVRWHISPAQSEFSYDSPNPGILIIGFDTDLELSAKQSIRVFLLPGENKNVTYKSVL
;
A
#
# COMPACT_ATOMS: atom_id res chain seq x y z
N MET A 1 -19.11 -1.00 16.00
CA MET A 1 -20.04 -1.87 16.71
C MET A 1 -20.38 -3.16 15.97
N GLN A 2 -20.55 -3.18 14.65
CA GLN A 2 -20.59 -4.44 13.87
C GLN A 2 -19.33 -5.28 14.05
N LEU A 3 -18.13 -4.69 14.12
CA LEU A 3 -16.88 -5.37 14.45
C LEU A 3 -16.91 -6.02 15.85
N TYR A 4 -17.61 -5.41 16.82
CA TYR A 4 -17.79 -5.97 18.15
C TYR A 4 -18.57 -7.28 18.15
N LYS A 5 -19.63 -7.36 17.33
CA LYS A 5 -20.43 -8.58 17.18
C LYS A 5 -19.66 -9.72 16.49
N LYS A 6 -18.69 -9.37 15.61
CA LYS A 6 -17.95 -10.34 14.79
C LYS A 6 -16.71 -10.91 15.52
N ASP A 7 -16.01 -10.09 16.30
CA ASP A 7 -14.70 -10.46 16.91
C ASP A 7 -14.77 -10.89 18.39
N GLY A 8 -15.91 -10.77 19.03
CA GLY A 8 -16.17 -11.23 20.37
C GLY A 8 -15.40 -10.51 21.48
N GLN A 9 -15.72 -10.87 22.72
CA GLN A 9 -15.20 -10.24 23.94
C GLN A 9 -13.66 -10.34 24.12
N LYS A 10 -12.98 -11.27 23.45
CA LYS A 10 -11.54 -11.52 23.63
C LYS A 10 -10.65 -10.34 23.18
N ARG A 11 -11.01 -9.66 22.07
CA ARG A 11 -10.22 -8.53 21.54
C ARG A 11 -10.39 -7.27 22.38
N ILE A 12 -11.60 -7.04 22.89
CA ILE A 12 -11.91 -5.84 23.70
C ILE A 12 -11.23 -5.89 25.05
N LYS A 13 -11.19 -7.05 25.71
CA LYS A 13 -10.49 -7.21 27.01
C LYS A 13 -9.00 -6.86 26.95
N LYS A 14 -8.38 -6.94 25.78
CA LYS A 14 -6.96 -6.56 25.57
C LYS A 14 -6.76 -5.11 25.09
N ASN A 15 -7.83 -4.41 24.77
CA ASN A 15 -7.72 -3.02 24.30
C ASN A 15 -7.75 -2.07 25.50
N ARG A 16 -6.65 -1.37 25.75
CA ARG A 16 -6.53 -0.38 26.83
C ARG A 16 -7.54 0.78 26.76
N LEU A 17 -8.10 1.04 25.58
CA LEU A 17 -9.14 2.06 25.36
C LEU A 17 -10.55 1.49 25.47
N ALA A 18 -10.75 0.22 25.77
CA ALA A 18 -12.07 -0.38 25.94
C ALA A 18 -12.95 0.36 26.97
N PRO A 19 -12.46 0.84 28.12
CA PRO A 19 -13.24 1.64 29.05
C PRO A 19 -13.73 2.97 28.44
N ALA A 20 -12.91 3.61 27.59
CA ALA A 20 -13.29 4.85 26.90
C ALA A 20 -14.47 4.64 25.92
N MET A 21 -14.59 3.46 25.33
CA MET A 21 -15.73 3.11 24.47
C MET A 21 -17.06 3.14 25.23
N LEU A 22 -17.08 2.79 26.52
CA LEU A 22 -18.26 2.88 27.38
C LEU A 22 -18.65 4.34 27.64
N ILE A 23 -17.65 5.19 27.91
CA ILE A 23 -17.85 6.61 28.17
C ILE A 23 -18.34 7.33 26.90
N TRP A 24 -17.65 7.15 25.80
CA TRP A 24 -17.97 7.81 24.51
C TRP A 24 -19.23 7.26 23.86
N GLY A 25 -19.54 5.98 24.11
CA GLY A 25 -20.74 5.33 23.59
C GLY A 25 -21.98 5.45 24.47
N ALA A 26 -21.86 6.04 25.68
CA ALA A 26 -22.98 6.10 26.64
C ALA A 26 -24.21 6.84 26.11
N SER A 27 -24.00 7.84 25.24
CA SER A 27 -25.06 8.60 24.59
C SER A 27 -25.42 8.13 23.18
N ALA A 28 -24.71 7.11 22.66
CA ALA A 28 -24.95 6.61 21.32
C ALA A 28 -26.16 5.67 21.30
N SER A 29 -27.13 5.95 20.43
CA SER A 29 -28.21 4.99 20.16
C SER A 29 -27.65 3.79 19.41
N LEU A 30 -27.69 2.63 20.04
CA LEU A 30 -27.18 1.37 19.48
C LEU A 30 -28.26 0.57 18.74
N ALA A 31 -29.50 1.06 18.72
CA ALA A 31 -30.65 0.31 18.19
C ALA A 31 -30.52 0.06 16.67
N ASN A 32 -30.06 1.06 15.89
CA ASN A 32 -29.92 0.92 14.43
C ASN A 32 -28.66 1.70 13.97
N PRO A 33 -27.48 1.10 13.97
CA PRO A 33 -26.29 1.76 13.41
C PRO A 33 -26.51 2.00 11.91
N GLN A 34 -26.52 3.26 11.51
CA GLN A 34 -26.62 3.64 10.10
C GLN A 34 -25.36 3.20 9.36
N ILE A 35 -25.56 2.63 8.20
CA ILE A 35 -24.46 2.31 7.27
C ILE A 35 -24.01 3.65 6.67
N PRO A 36 -22.70 3.94 6.61
CA PRO A 36 -22.21 5.11 5.91
C PRO A 36 -22.68 5.12 4.45
N ALA A 37 -23.24 6.23 4.01
CA ALA A 37 -23.70 6.37 2.62
C ALA A 37 -22.53 6.40 1.62
N ARG A 38 -21.35 6.85 2.07
CA ARG A 38 -20.17 6.96 1.20
C ARG A 38 -19.36 5.67 1.21
N LEU A 39 -18.84 5.29 0.05
CA LEU A 39 -17.94 4.14 -0.14
C LEU A 39 -16.47 4.56 -0.17
N SER A 40 -16.20 5.84 -0.23
CA SER A 40 -14.86 6.39 -0.32
C SER A 40 -14.66 7.54 0.66
N TRP A 41 -13.44 7.67 1.16
CA TRP A 41 -13.05 8.69 2.13
C TRP A 41 -11.63 9.17 1.92
N LYS A 42 -11.38 10.46 2.12
CA LYS A 42 -10.04 11.03 2.15
C LYS A 42 -9.85 11.92 3.38
N ALA A 43 -8.64 11.91 3.93
CA ALA A 43 -8.21 12.83 4.96
C ALA A 43 -6.90 13.50 4.54
N GLN A 44 -6.83 14.80 4.70
CA GLN A 44 -5.60 15.60 4.55
C GLN A 44 -4.91 15.74 5.90
N GLY A 45 -3.70 16.28 5.92
CA GLY A 45 -2.89 16.49 7.11
C GLY A 45 -1.43 16.14 6.87
N ASP A 46 -0.72 15.77 7.93
CA ASP A 46 0.70 15.35 7.82
C ASP A 46 0.85 13.96 7.20
N ASN A 47 -0.14 13.10 7.42
CA ASN A 47 -0.26 11.78 6.82
C ASN A 47 -1.59 11.67 6.06
N PRO A 48 -1.69 12.24 4.85
CA PRO A 48 -2.89 12.11 4.04
C PRO A 48 -3.16 10.64 3.72
N VAL A 49 -4.43 10.26 3.81
CA VAL A 49 -4.88 8.90 3.49
C VAL A 49 -6.18 8.96 2.68
N CYS A 50 -6.35 7.98 1.81
CA CYS A 50 -7.61 7.74 1.13
C CYS A 50 -7.93 6.26 1.22
N PHE A 51 -9.21 5.93 1.37
CA PHE A 51 -9.69 4.57 1.22
C PHE A 51 -11.00 4.53 0.46
N MET A 52 -11.19 3.46 -0.25
CA MET A 52 -12.33 3.17 -1.09
C MET A 52 -12.76 1.73 -0.85
N ARG A 53 -14.06 1.47 -0.97
CA ARG A 53 -14.60 0.12 -0.81
C ARG A 53 -15.82 -0.09 -1.71
N SER A 54 -16.05 -1.33 -2.08
CA SER A 54 -17.18 -1.67 -2.95
C SER A 54 -18.50 -1.79 -2.19
N SER A 55 -18.46 -2.14 -0.89
CA SER A 55 -19.65 -2.31 -0.05
C SER A 55 -19.30 -2.24 1.44
N TRP A 56 -20.27 -1.83 2.27
CA TRP A 56 -20.18 -1.92 3.74
C TRP A 56 -20.73 -3.21 4.32
N ASN A 57 -21.64 -3.89 3.60
CA ASN A 57 -22.38 -5.04 4.11
C ASN A 57 -21.93 -6.37 3.52
N ASP A 58 -21.03 -6.34 2.56
CA ASP A 58 -20.50 -7.53 1.89
C ASP A 58 -19.14 -7.88 2.51
N SER A 59 -19.01 -9.13 2.98
CA SER A 59 -17.74 -9.64 3.53
C SER A 59 -16.70 -9.95 2.45
N SER A 60 -17.11 -10.01 1.19
CA SER A 60 -16.26 -10.17 0.01
C SER A 60 -15.90 -8.84 -0.65
N ALA A 61 -16.38 -7.72 -0.09
CA ALA A 61 -16.13 -6.38 -0.65
C ALA A 61 -14.65 -6.13 -0.92
N VAL A 62 -14.38 -5.47 -2.03
CA VAL A 62 -13.05 -4.91 -2.32
C VAL A 62 -12.86 -3.68 -1.44
N TYR A 63 -11.72 -3.61 -0.78
CA TYR A 63 -11.25 -2.45 -0.03
C TYR A 63 -9.84 -2.11 -0.47
N VAL A 64 -9.60 -0.84 -0.76
CA VAL A 64 -8.26 -0.32 -1.06
C VAL A 64 -8.04 0.97 -0.31
N GLY A 65 -6.86 1.11 0.29
CA GLY A 65 -6.40 2.34 0.92
C GLY A 65 -5.05 2.76 0.38
N MET A 66 -4.79 4.06 0.31
CA MET A 66 -3.50 4.63 -0.08
C MET A 66 -3.05 5.65 0.96
N LYS A 67 -1.75 5.62 1.31
CA LYS A 67 -1.10 6.55 2.22
C LYS A 67 -0.14 7.45 1.45
N MET A 68 -0.19 8.74 1.76
CA MET A 68 0.74 9.77 1.34
C MET A 68 1.50 10.33 2.57
N GLY A 69 2.02 11.54 2.49
CA GLY A 69 2.71 12.22 3.57
C GLY A 69 4.21 12.30 3.33
N SER A 70 5.01 12.16 4.37
CA SER A 70 6.47 12.25 4.32
C SER A 70 7.12 11.19 5.19
N PRO A 71 8.28 10.64 4.81
CA PRO A 71 9.03 9.73 5.68
C PRO A 71 9.46 10.35 7.02
N SER A 72 9.66 11.67 7.07
CA SER A 72 10.16 12.38 8.25
C SER A 72 9.08 12.81 9.24
N VAL A 73 7.81 12.45 9.04
CA VAL A 73 6.80 12.65 10.08
C VAL A 73 7.10 11.79 11.30
N ASN A 74 6.59 12.21 12.48
CA ASN A 74 6.79 11.43 13.70
C ASN A 74 6.31 9.99 13.51
N HIS A 75 7.17 9.02 13.85
CA HIS A 75 6.95 7.58 13.61
C HIS A 75 6.76 7.20 12.12
N GLY A 76 7.17 8.06 11.18
CA GLY A 76 7.04 7.83 9.75
C GLY A 76 7.93 6.69 9.24
N HIS A 77 7.49 6.08 8.15
CA HIS A 77 8.25 5.13 7.33
C HIS A 77 8.43 5.69 5.92
N MET A 78 9.33 5.11 5.15
CA MET A 78 9.45 5.38 3.71
C MET A 78 8.37 4.61 2.93
N ASP A 79 7.12 4.86 3.25
CA ASP A 79 5.93 4.17 2.75
C ASP A 79 5.00 5.11 1.96
N VAL A 80 5.52 6.25 1.52
CA VAL A 80 4.73 7.23 0.75
C VAL A 80 4.32 6.62 -0.59
N GLY A 81 3.01 6.71 -0.91
CA GLY A 81 2.42 6.06 -2.08
C GLY A 81 2.06 4.58 -1.85
N SER A 82 2.24 4.06 -0.64
CA SER A 82 1.86 2.69 -0.31
C SER A 82 0.35 2.51 -0.29
N PHE A 83 -0.11 1.32 -0.66
CA PHE A 83 -1.52 0.95 -0.65
C PHE A 83 -1.77 -0.36 0.12
N LEU A 84 -3.00 -0.56 0.57
CA LEU A 84 -3.51 -1.81 1.13
C LEU A 84 -4.62 -2.33 0.24
N LEU A 85 -4.77 -3.66 0.14
CA LEU A 85 -5.82 -4.30 -0.64
C LEU A 85 -6.43 -5.48 0.12
N GLU A 86 -7.74 -5.44 0.29
CA GLU A 86 -8.56 -6.57 0.75
C GLU A 86 -9.65 -6.85 -0.28
N ALA A 87 -9.88 -8.10 -0.60
CA ALA A 87 -10.98 -8.56 -1.44
C ALA A 87 -11.32 -10.01 -1.08
N ASP A 88 -12.58 -10.40 -1.22
CA ASP A 88 -13.07 -11.75 -0.87
C ASP A 88 -12.79 -12.17 0.57
N GLY A 89 -12.66 -11.19 1.49
CA GLY A 89 -12.30 -11.40 2.88
C GLY A 89 -10.82 -11.75 3.11
N VAL A 90 -9.98 -11.61 2.09
CA VAL A 90 -8.53 -11.87 2.13
C VAL A 90 -7.76 -10.55 2.03
N LEU A 91 -6.80 -10.35 2.92
CA LEU A 91 -5.85 -9.25 2.85
C LEU A 91 -4.75 -9.65 1.85
N TRP A 92 -4.78 -9.08 0.64
CA TRP A 92 -3.87 -9.38 -0.45
C TRP A 92 -2.62 -8.53 -0.45
N GLY A 93 -2.79 -7.21 -0.30
CA GLY A 93 -1.71 -6.25 -0.15
C GLY A 93 -1.73 -5.73 1.28
N MET A 94 -0.66 -6.00 2.05
CA MET A 94 -0.59 -5.65 3.46
C MET A 94 0.57 -4.70 3.77
N ASP A 95 0.54 -4.13 4.96
CA ASP A 95 1.66 -3.49 5.61
C ASP A 95 2.09 -4.32 6.82
N MET A 96 3.39 -4.47 7.04
CA MET A 96 3.92 -5.26 8.15
C MET A 96 3.88 -4.52 9.50
N GLY A 97 3.46 -3.25 9.49
CA GLY A 97 3.48 -2.39 10.67
C GLY A 97 4.88 -1.97 11.09
N GLY A 98 5.00 -1.45 12.31
CA GLY A 98 6.28 -1.03 12.88
C GLY A 98 7.03 -2.16 13.59
N GLU A 99 8.23 -1.83 14.05
CA GLU A 99 9.01 -2.62 14.98
C GLU A 99 8.78 -2.16 16.43
N GLU A 100 9.09 -3.01 17.37
CA GLU A 100 9.10 -2.65 18.78
C GLU A 100 10.34 -1.80 19.10
N TYR A 101 10.13 -0.54 19.45
CA TYR A 101 11.21 0.43 19.65
C TYR A 101 12.20 0.02 20.72
N ASN A 102 11.70 -0.46 21.88
CA ASN A 102 12.56 -0.91 22.95
C ASN A 102 13.51 -2.04 22.51
N ARG A 103 13.02 -2.94 21.64
CA ARG A 103 13.85 -4.00 21.05
C ARG A 103 14.97 -3.46 20.17
N LEU A 104 14.68 -2.46 19.34
CA LEU A 104 15.67 -1.83 18.48
C LEU A 104 16.71 -1.07 19.30
N GLU A 105 16.28 -0.26 20.28
CA GLU A 105 17.13 0.53 21.16
C GLU A 105 18.06 -0.34 21.99
N THR A 106 17.55 -1.43 22.59
CA THR A 106 18.38 -2.37 23.37
C THR A 106 19.42 -3.11 22.54
N ARG A 107 19.26 -3.12 21.21
CA ARG A 107 20.22 -3.67 20.25
C ARG A 107 21.13 -2.61 19.64
N GLY A 108 21.06 -1.37 20.12
CA GLY A 108 21.94 -0.28 19.73
C GLY A 108 21.58 0.38 18.40
N VAL A 109 20.35 0.18 17.89
CA VAL A 109 19.90 0.84 16.67
C VAL A 109 19.63 2.32 16.94
N GLU A 110 20.23 3.21 16.15
CA GLU A 110 19.96 4.66 16.18
C GLU A 110 18.59 4.98 15.56
N LEU A 111 17.54 4.65 16.30
CA LEU A 111 16.15 4.68 15.83
C LEU A 111 15.61 6.09 15.58
N TRP A 112 16.05 7.08 16.38
CA TRP A 112 15.44 8.42 16.41
C TRP A 112 16.06 9.40 15.43
N ASN A 113 17.11 9.01 14.73
CA ASN A 113 17.71 9.80 13.66
C ASN A 113 16.95 9.58 12.35
N SER A 114 16.15 10.56 11.94
CA SER A 114 15.37 10.52 10.69
C SER A 114 16.06 11.20 9.50
N ARG A 115 17.37 11.49 9.58
CA ARG A 115 18.12 12.05 8.45
C ARG A 115 18.23 11.01 7.33
N GLN A 116 18.40 11.49 6.09
CA GLN A 116 18.68 10.62 4.95
C GLN A 116 19.90 9.71 5.25
N ASN A 117 19.84 8.46 4.89
CA ASN A 117 20.87 7.44 5.11
C ASN A 117 21.25 7.21 6.59
N SER A 118 20.36 7.52 7.54
CA SER A 118 20.53 7.10 8.94
C SER A 118 20.16 5.63 9.13
N GLN A 119 20.68 5.02 10.19
CA GLN A 119 20.44 3.62 10.55
C GLN A 119 18.95 3.29 10.75
N ARG A 120 18.09 4.28 11.03
CA ARG A 120 16.65 4.09 11.08
C ARG A 120 16.12 3.42 9.81
N TRP A 121 16.66 3.78 8.66
CA TRP A 121 16.19 3.28 7.36
C TRP A 121 16.75 1.91 6.96
N ASP A 122 17.74 1.41 7.71
CA ASP A 122 18.21 0.03 7.61
C ASP A 122 17.23 -0.94 8.28
N VAL A 123 16.37 -0.44 9.19
CA VAL A 123 15.27 -1.25 9.76
C VAL A 123 14.31 -1.66 8.65
N TYR A 124 14.15 -2.96 8.46
CA TYR A 124 13.47 -3.56 7.31
C TYR A 124 12.08 -2.98 7.05
N ARG A 125 11.26 -2.87 8.10
CA ARG A 125 9.88 -2.37 7.99
C ARG A 125 9.76 -0.85 7.86
N TYR A 126 10.88 -0.11 7.82
CA TYR A 126 10.86 1.36 7.78
C TYR A 126 11.26 1.93 6.44
N ASN A 127 11.86 1.13 5.56
CA ASN A 127 12.29 1.57 4.23
C ASN A 127 11.29 1.17 3.13
N ASN A 128 11.39 1.83 1.97
CA ASN A 128 10.46 1.64 0.86
C ASN A 128 10.54 0.29 0.15
N PHE A 129 11.53 -0.55 0.45
CA PHE A 129 11.64 -1.87 -0.17
C PHE A 129 10.69 -2.89 0.47
N ALA A 130 10.19 -2.60 1.68
CA ALA A 130 9.28 -3.43 2.44
C ALA A 130 7.83 -2.88 2.50
N HIS A 131 7.48 -1.98 1.57
CA HIS A 131 6.15 -1.37 1.45
C HIS A 131 5.61 -1.49 0.02
N ASN A 132 4.29 -1.31 -0.13
CA ASN A 132 3.58 -1.41 -1.41
C ASN A 132 3.74 -0.13 -2.23
N THR A 133 4.98 0.22 -2.56
CA THR A 133 5.33 1.47 -3.24
C THR A 133 6.43 1.25 -4.28
N LEU A 134 6.94 2.34 -4.83
CA LEU A 134 8.00 2.32 -5.83
C LEU A 134 9.38 2.44 -5.19
N SER A 135 10.38 1.93 -5.91
CA SER A 135 11.77 2.33 -5.72
C SER A 135 12.46 2.50 -7.09
N PHE A 136 13.49 3.32 -7.14
CA PHE A 136 14.27 3.57 -8.34
C PHE A 136 15.74 3.30 -8.05
N ASN A 137 16.36 2.41 -8.84
CA ASN A 137 17.76 2.00 -8.69
C ASN A 137 18.13 1.59 -7.26
N HIS A 138 17.22 0.91 -6.54
CA HIS A 138 17.36 0.50 -5.14
C HIS A 138 17.73 1.65 -4.18
N LYS A 139 17.13 2.82 -4.39
CA LYS A 139 17.32 3.96 -3.51
C LYS A 139 16.15 4.17 -2.57
N TYR A 140 16.44 4.73 -1.41
CA TYR A 140 15.45 5.18 -0.44
C TYR A 140 14.65 6.38 -0.95
N GLN A 141 13.42 6.52 -0.44
CA GLN A 141 12.66 7.76 -0.59
C GLN A 141 13.41 8.93 0.06
N ASP A 142 13.26 10.14 -0.49
CA ASP A 142 13.80 11.36 0.10
C ASP A 142 13.02 11.69 1.38
N VAL A 143 13.71 11.73 2.52
CA VAL A 143 13.10 12.02 3.84
C VAL A 143 12.49 13.42 3.93
N LYS A 144 12.93 14.36 3.10
CA LYS A 144 12.39 15.74 3.02
C LYS A 144 11.22 15.86 2.07
N GLY A 145 10.98 14.81 1.24
CA GLY A 145 9.86 14.78 0.31
C GLY A 145 8.53 14.71 1.04
N LYS A 146 7.51 15.33 0.47
CA LYS A 146 6.13 15.26 0.97
C LYS A 146 5.17 15.13 -0.20
N ALA A 147 4.25 14.20 -0.11
CA ALA A 147 3.17 13.98 -1.05
C ALA A 147 1.81 14.27 -0.41
N GLN A 148 0.86 14.75 -1.20
CA GLN A 148 -0.50 15.10 -0.78
C GLN A 148 -1.52 14.39 -1.67
N ILE A 149 -2.80 14.53 -1.38
CA ILE A 149 -3.86 14.13 -2.29
C ILE A 149 -4.07 15.28 -3.29
N ASP A 150 -3.70 15.04 -4.55
CA ASP A 150 -3.82 16.02 -5.65
C ASP A 150 -5.12 15.84 -6.45
N GLY A 151 -5.66 14.61 -6.49
CA GLY A 151 -6.91 14.29 -7.15
C GLY A 151 -7.69 13.24 -6.39
N TYR A 152 -9.02 13.28 -6.52
CA TYR A 152 -9.92 12.36 -5.83
C TYR A 152 -11.28 12.30 -6.50
N SER A 153 -11.85 11.11 -6.61
CA SER A 153 -13.23 10.88 -7.01
C SER A 153 -13.91 9.87 -6.08
N ASP A 154 -15.16 10.14 -5.73
CA ASP A 154 -16.04 9.23 -4.98
C ASP A 154 -17.19 8.70 -5.86
N GLN A 155 -17.10 8.84 -7.17
CA GLN A 155 -18.06 8.25 -8.10
C GLN A 155 -17.95 6.73 -8.06
N GLU A 156 -19.05 6.04 -7.76
CA GLU A 156 -19.06 4.61 -7.43
C GLU A 156 -18.53 3.68 -8.53
N ASN A 157 -18.64 4.08 -9.80
CA ASN A 157 -18.10 3.32 -10.93
C ASN A 157 -16.61 3.57 -11.18
N ASN A 158 -16.04 4.65 -10.60
CA ASN A 158 -14.63 4.96 -10.72
C ASN A 158 -14.18 5.84 -9.56
N MET A 159 -14.00 5.23 -8.39
CA MET A 159 -13.41 5.88 -7.22
C MET A 159 -11.90 5.89 -7.39
N TYR A 160 -11.25 7.03 -7.16
CA TYR A 160 -9.79 7.10 -7.24
C TYR A 160 -9.18 8.16 -6.34
N VAL A 161 -7.90 7.99 -6.10
CA VAL A 161 -7.01 8.99 -5.48
C VAL A 161 -5.75 9.14 -6.30
N ILE A 162 -5.28 10.39 -6.46
CA ILE A 162 -4.06 10.74 -7.19
C ILE A 162 -3.12 11.48 -6.26
N SER A 163 -1.83 11.17 -6.38
CA SER A 163 -0.75 11.87 -5.67
C SER A 163 0.48 12.05 -6.55
N ASP A 164 1.08 13.21 -6.48
CA ASP A 164 2.41 13.49 -7.03
C ASP A 164 3.47 13.01 -6.03
N LEU A 165 4.16 11.94 -6.38
CA LEU A 165 5.23 11.33 -5.59
C LEU A 165 6.61 11.90 -5.95
N THR A 166 6.71 12.83 -6.90
CA THR A 166 7.99 13.40 -7.34
C THR A 166 8.85 13.90 -6.18
N PRO A 167 8.29 14.61 -5.16
CA PRO A 167 9.10 15.10 -4.04
C PRO A 167 9.81 14.02 -3.24
N VAL A 168 9.21 12.82 -3.10
CA VAL A 168 9.83 11.70 -2.35
C VAL A 168 10.80 10.88 -3.21
N TYR A 169 10.84 11.12 -4.53
CA TYR A 169 11.80 10.52 -5.46
C TYR A 169 12.67 11.56 -6.14
N LYS A 170 12.91 12.69 -5.44
CA LYS A 170 13.78 13.78 -5.90
C LYS A 170 15.14 13.25 -6.36
N ASP A 171 15.63 13.77 -7.49
CA ASP A 171 16.91 13.40 -8.10
C ASP A 171 17.02 11.94 -8.58
N GLN A 172 15.95 11.15 -8.45
CA GLN A 172 15.88 9.77 -8.94
C GLN A 172 15.13 9.70 -10.28
N VAL A 173 14.03 10.43 -10.40
CA VAL A 173 13.22 10.59 -11.62
C VAL A 173 12.89 12.08 -11.82
N LYS A 174 12.45 12.43 -13.03
CA LYS A 174 12.01 13.80 -13.31
C LYS A 174 10.61 14.05 -12.76
N SER A 175 9.72 13.06 -12.88
CA SER A 175 8.41 13.06 -12.21
C SER A 175 7.92 11.64 -11.94
N ALA A 176 7.14 11.47 -10.89
CA ALA A 176 6.42 10.24 -10.58
C ALA A 176 5.04 10.61 -10.00
N LYS A 177 3.97 10.17 -10.66
CA LYS A 177 2.59 10.32 -10.18
C LYS A 177 1.97 8.96 -10.03
N ARG A 178 1.22 8.75 -8.96
CA ARG A 178 0.48 7.52 -8.72
C ARG A 178 -1.00 7.81 -8.58
N ALA A 179 -1.81 6.98 -9.24
CA ALA A 179 -3.23 6.86 -8.98
C ALA A 179 -3.54 5.46 -8.45
N VAL A 180 -4.45 5.37 -7.49
CA VAL A 180 -5.08 4.11 -7.08
C VAL A 180 -6.58 4.27 -7.33
N SER A 181 -7.15 3.36 -8.12
CA SER A 181 -8.55 3.39 -8.52
C SER A 181 -9.25 2.09 -8.11
N LEU A 182 -10.45 2.20 -7.56
CA LEU A 182 -11.41 1.09 -7.46
C LEU A 182 -12.44 1.26 -8.58
N VAL A 183 -12.37 0.37 -9.58
CA VAL A 183 -13.13 0.45 -10.82
C VAL A 183 -14.32 -0.50 -10.74
N ASP A 184 -15.50 0.01 -11.11
CA ASP A 184 -16.78 -0.70 -11.14
C ASP A 184 -17.11 -1.44 -9.83
N LYS A 185 -16.44 -1.07 -8.73
CA LYS A 185 -16.50 -1.76 -7.42
C LYS A 185 -16.03 -3.22 -7.47
N GLU A 186 -15.28 -3.62 -8.50
CA GLU A 186 -14.87 -5.00 -8.74
C GLU A 186 -13.37 -5.23 -8.62
N TYR A 187 -12.56 -4.31 -9.12
CA TYR A 187 -11.10 -4.48 -9.16
C TYR A 187 -10.36 -3.17 -8.93
N VAL A 188 -9.09 -3.31 -8.59
CA VAL A 188 -8.23 -2.16 -8.31
C VAL A 188 -7.19 -2.00 -9.42
N VAL A 189 -6.92 -0.75 -9.79
CA VAL A 189 -5.81 -0.38 -10.68
C VAL A 189 -4.88 0.55 -9.93
N VAL A 190 -3.60 0.20 -9.89
CA VAL A 190 -2.51 1.10 -9.51
C VAL A 190 -1.85 1.58 -10.79
N GLU A 191 -2.02 2.85 -11.11
CA GLU A 191 -1.40 3.48 -12.27
C GLU A 191 -0.28 4.41 -11.84
N ASP A 192 0.92 4.18 -12.39
CA ASP A 192 2.09 5.01 -12.17
C ASP A 192 2.48 5.68 -13.49
N VAL A 193 2.55 7.01 -13.50
CA VAL A 193 3.05 7.79 -14.65
C VAL A 193 4.37 8.42 -14.26
N ILE A 194 5.44 7.95 -14.90
CA ILE A 194 6.83 8.28 -14.53
C ILE A 194 7.52 8.90 -15.73
N GLU A 195 8.23 10.00 -15.51
CA GLU A 195 9.15 10.57 -16.46
C GLU A 195 10.58 10.36 -15.96
N ALA A 196 11.33 9.51 -16.66
CA ALA A 196 12.71 9.21 -16.32
C ALA A 196 13.64 10.41 -16.63
N THR A 197 14.79 10.43 -15.97
CA THR A 197 15.89 11.36 -16.28
C THR A 197 16.62 10.93 -17.55
N LYS A 198 17.71 11.65 -17.90
CA LYS A 198 18.65 11.26 -18.96
C LYS A 198 19.58 10.08 -18.56
N ARG A 199 19.42 9.54 -17.35
CA ARG A 199 20.22 8.43 -16.81
C ARG A 199 19.41 7.16 -16.81
N PHE A 200 20.08 6.02 -16.93
CA PHE A 200 19.46 4.71 -16.73
C PHE A 200 18.73 4.68 -15.38
N THR A 201 17.48 4.25 -15.43
CA THR A 201 16.63 4.14 -14.25
C THR A 201 15.87 2.83 -14.31
N MET A 202 16.15 1.95 -13.37
CA MET A 202 15.35 0.77 -13.10
C MET A 202 14.28 1.14 -12.08
N MET A 203 13.03 0.87 -12.41
CA MET A 203 11.91 0.98 -11.49
C MET A 203 11.58 -0.38 -10.91
N THR A 204 11.40 -0.45 -9.61
CA THR A 204 10.83 -1.59 -8.90
C THR A 204 9.45 -1.21 -8.35
N TRP A 205 8.44 -1.99 -8.71
CA TRP A 205 7.10 -1.97 -8.10
C TRP A 205 7.00 -3.11 -7.11
N THR A 206 6.60 -2.83 -5.88
CA THR A 206 6.60 -3.80 -4.77
C THR A 206 5.23 -3.93 -4.15
N MET A 207 4.86 -5.16 -3.74
CA MET A 207 3.72 -5.45 -2.88
C MET A 207 4.08 -6.51 -1.85
N VAL A 208 3.68 -6.28 -0.60
CA VAL A 208 3.82 -7.20 0.52
C VAL A 208 2.55 -8.04 0.62
N THR A 209 2.68 -9.36 0.68
CA THR A 209 1.51 -10.25 0.70
C THR A 209 1.70 -11.45 1.62
N PRO A 210 0.64 -11.86 2.34
CA PRO A 210 0.62 -13.13 3.08
C PRO A 210 0.10 -14.31 2.22
N ALA A 211 -0.10 -14.10 0.92
CA ALA A 211 -0.56 -15.12 -0.02
C ALA A 211 0.62 -15.85 -0.66
N SER A 212 0.40 -17.06 -1.14
CA SER A 212 1.33 -17.71 -2.07
C SER A 212 1.29 -17.00 -3.42
N ALA A 213 2.42 -17.00 -4.13
CA ALA A 213 2.57 -16.29 -5.40
C ALA A 213 3.17 -17.18 -6.47
N LYS A 214 2.65 -17.07 -7.70
CA LYS A 214 3.12 -17.83 -8.87
C LYS A 214 3.04 -17.00 -10.13
N ILE A 215 4.11 -16.93 -10.91
CA ILE A 215 4.12 -16.32 -12.24
C ILE A 215 3.40 -17.27 -13.20
N VAL A 216 2.36 -16.78 -13.87
CA VAL A 216 1.52 -17.58 -14.78
C VAL A 216 1.58 -17.12 -16.24
N ALA A 217 2.09 -15.91 -16.49
CA ALA A 217 2.45 -15.39 -17.81
C ALA A 217 3.51 -14.29 -17.66
N ASP A 218 4.10 -13.84 -18.76
CA ASP A 218 5.15 -12.81 -18.76
C ASP A 218 4.77 -11.54 -17.99
N ASN A 219 3.50 -11.17 -18.04
CA ASN A 219 2.97 -9.99 -17.37
C ASN A 219 1.85 -10.30 -16.36
N VAL A 220 1.71 -11.56 -15.91
CA VAL A 220 0.66 -11.97 -14.97
C VAL A 220 1.23 -12.84 -13.85
N MET A 221 0.94 -12.44 -12.62
CA MET A 221 1.17 -13.23 -11.40
C MET A 221 -0.16 -13.63 -10.78
N LEU A 222 -0.25 -14.84 -10.27
CA LEU A 222 -1.38 -15.36 -9.50
C LEU A 222 -1.01 -15.41 -8.03
N LEU A 223 -1.87 -14.86 -7.18
CA LEU A 223 -1.82 -15.05 -5.74
C LEU A 223 -2.96 -15.96 -5.28
N GLU A 224 -2.67 -16.84 -4.32
CA GLU A 224 -3.67 -17.75 -3.75
C GLU A 224 -3.59 -17.74 -2.21
N LYS A 225 -4.74 -17.58 -1.57
CA LYS A 225 -4.88 -17.63 -0.12
C LYS A 225 -6.32 -17.99 0.27
N ASP A 226 -6.48 -18.86 1.27
CA ASP A 226 -7.76 -19.25 1.84
C ASP A 226 -8.79 -19.70 0.77
N GLY A 227 -8.32 -20.39 -0.28
CA GLY A 227 -9.12 -20.86 -1.42
C GLY A 227 -9.56 -19.76 -2.38
N LYS A 228 -9.09 -18.54 -2.21
CA LYS A 228 -9.35 -17.38 -3.07
C LYS A 228 -8.15 -17.08 -3.96
N LYS A 229 -8.39 -16.33 -5.03
CA LYS A 229 -7.40 -15.97 -6.04
C LYS A 229 -7.39 -14.47 -6.27
N LEU A 230 -6.19 -13.92 -6.51
CA LEU A 230 -6.00 -12.58 -7.05
C LEU A 230 -5.01 -12.65 -8.20
N TYR A 231 -5.37 -12.10 -9.34
CA TYR A 231 -4.45 -11.95 -10.46
C TYR A 231 -3.88 -10.54 -10.49
N ILE A 232 -2.56 -10.45 -10.64
CA ILE A 232 -1.82 -9.20 -10.83
C ILE A 232 -1.39 -9.17 -12.28
N LYS A 233 -1.99 -8.26 -13.08
CA LYS A 233 -1.67 -8.08 -14.50
C LYS A 233 -0.98 -6.74 -14.69
N VAL A 234 0.15 -6.71 -15.40
CA VAL A 234 0.94 -5.50 -15.66
C VAL A 234 0.82 -5.10 -17.13
N GLU A 235 0.56 -3.81 -17.38
CA GLU A 235 0.53 -3.21 -18.71
C GLU A 235 1.39 -1.95 -18.74
N GLY A 236 1.98 -1.66 -19.91
CA GLY A 236 2.81 -0.49 -20.17
C GLY A 236 4.29 -0.76 -20.30
N PRO A 237 4.96 -1.48 -19.39
CA PRO A 237 6.38 -1.78 -19.52
C PRO A 237 6.68 -2.67 -20.74
N LYS A 238 7.81 -2.42 -21.42
CA LYS A 238 8.31 -3.30 -22.48
C LYS A 238 8.71 -4.69 -21.96
N LYS A 239 9.18 -4.75 -20.72
CA LYS A 239 9.62 -5.98 -20.07
C LYS A 239 9.29 -5.94 -18.59
N VAL A 240 8.68 -7.00 -18.10
CA VAL A 240 8.39 -7.25 -16.69
C VAL A 240 9.34 -8.33 -16.19
N ARG A 241 10.17 -8.01 -15.20
CA ARG A 241 11.05 -8.97 -14.53
C ARG A 241 10.51 -9.23 -13.14
N TRP A 242 9.69 -10.25 -12.99
CA TRP A 242 9.06 -10.61 -11.74
C TRP A 242 10.06 -11.05 -10.68
N HIS A 243 9.79 -10.72 -9.42
CA HIS A 243 10.45 -11.30 -8.26
C HIS A 243 9.44 -11.74 -7.20
N ILE A 244 9.77 -12.80 -6.48
CA ILE A 244 9.03 -13.35 -5.34
C ILE A 244 10.08 -13.73 -4.31
N SER A 245 10.07 -13.14 -3.13
CA SER A 245 11.02 -13.43 -2.07
C SER A 245 10.35 -13.43 -0.70
N PRO A 246 10.85 -14.18 0.28
CA PRO A 246 10.41 -14.02 1.67
C PRO A 246 10.65 -12.60 2.17
N ALA A 247 9.74 -12.07 2.99
CA ALA A 247 9.91 -10.79 3.65
C ALA A 247 10.87 -10.95 4.84
N GLN A 248 12.16 -11.06 4.54
CA GLN A 248 13.21 -11.36 5.51
C GLN A 248 14.28 -10.26 5.50
N SER A 249 14.60 -9.74 6.68
CA SER A 249 15.72 -8.84 6.89
C SER A 249 17.05 -9.61 6.99
N GLU A 250 18.12 -8.94 6.60
CA GLU A 250 19.49 -9.38 6.84
C GLU A 250 19.96 -9.08 8.27
N PHE A 251 19.28 -8.17 8.97
CA PHE A 251 19.66 -7.73 10.30
C PHE A 251 18.94 -8.51 11.40
N SER A 252 19.68 -8.97 12.39
CA SER A 252 19.15 -9.75 13.51
C SER A 252 18.28 -8.94 14.49
N TYR A 253 18.35 -7.62 14.42
CA TYR A 253 17.51 -6.75 15.24
C TYR A 253 16.08 -6.60 14.73
N ASP A 254 15.81 -6.94 13.46
CA ASP A 254 14.47 -6.91 12.91
C ASP A 254 13.61 -8.11 13.37
N SER A 255 12.31 -7.91 13.40
CA SER A 255 11.36 -8.98 13.65
C SER A 255 11.23 -9.90 12.44
N PRO A 256 11.12 -11.21 12.64
CA PRO A 256 10.83 -12.13 11.55
C PRO A 256 9.42 -11.89 11.00
N ASN A 257 9.23 -12.18 9.71
CA ASN A 257 7.95 -12.07 9.02
C ASN A 257 7.53 -13.42 8.42
N PRO A 258 7.26 -14.45 9.23
CA PRO A 258 6.99 -15.79 8.74
C PRO A 258 5.74 -15.81 7.85
N GLY A 259 5.86 -16.44 6.67
CA GLY A 259 4.75 -16.59 5.72
C GLY A 259 4.39 -15.33 4.95
N ILE A 260 5.18 -14.26 5.07
CA ILE A 260 5.00 -13.04 4.28
C ILE A 260 5.99 -13.02 3.12
N LEU A 261 5.52 -12.61 1.96
CA LEU A 261 6.31 -12.45 0.75
C LEU A 261 6.40 -10.98 0.34
N ILE A 262 7.54 -10.61 -0.23
CA ILE A 262 7.70 -9.42 -1.07
C ILE A 262 7.60 -9.90 -2.51
N ILE A 263 6.62 -9.40 -3.21
CA ILE A 263 6.42 -9.67 -4.63
C ILE A 263 6.48 -8.37 -5.41
N GLY A 264 6.78 -8.47 -6.69
CA GLY A 264 6.79 -7.30 -7.54
C GLY A 264 7.52 -7.55 -8.84
N PHE A 265 7.88 -6.46 -9.50
CA PHE A 265 8.64 -6.53 -10.73
C PHE A 265 9.57 -5.34 -10.91
N ASP A 266 10.64 -5.60 -11.63
CA ASP A 266 11.54 -4.58 -12.15
C ASP A 266 11.24 -4.30 -13.62
N THR A 267 11.39 -3.05 -14.02
CA THR A 267 11.40 -2.64 -15.42
C THR A 267 12.36 -1.48 -15.64
N ASP A 268 13.00 -1.46 -16.82
CA ASP A 268 13.88 -0.37 -17.20
C ASP A 268 13.04 0.74 -17.85
N LEU A 269 13.19 1.97 -17.34
CA LEU A 269 12.48 3.14 -17.88
C LEU A 269 13.18 3.68 -19.12
N GLU A 270 12.40 4.12 -20.10
CA GLU A 270 12.93 4.79 -21.28
C GLU A 270 13.45 6.17 -20.90
N LEU A 271 14.67 6.48 -21.36
CA LEU A 271 15.35 7.73 -21.04
C LEU A 271 14.54 8.95 -21.52
N SER A 272 14.39 9.93 -20.64
CA SER A 272 13.68 11.19 -20.92
C SER A 272 12.25 11.00 -21.47
N ALA A 273 11.66 9.83 -21.30
CA ALA A 273 10.31 9.53 -21.74
C ALA A 273 9.35 9.49 -20.55
N LYS A 274 8.12 9.89 -20.82
CA LYS A 274 6.99 9.72 -19.89
C LYS A 274 6.31 8.39 -20.21
N GLN A 275 6.16 7.54 -19.22
CA GLN A 275 5.64 6.19 -19.34
C GLN A 275 4.50 5.98 -18.35
N SER A 276 3.44 5.31 -18.78
CA SER A 276 2.36 4.85 -17.91
C SER A 276 2.51 3.34 -17.67
N ILE A 277 2.52 2.96 -16.41
CA ILE A 277 2.59 1.58 -15.95
C ILE A 277 1.32 1.32 -15.15
N ARG A 278 0.57 0.30 -15.53
CA ARG A 278 -0.69 -0.06 -14.89
C ARG A 278 -0.60 -1.46 -14.31
N VAL A 279 -0.94 -1.56 -13.04
CA VAL A 279 -1.03 -2.84 -12.33
C VAL A 279 -2.50 -3.06 -11.98
N PHE A 280 -3.09 -4.05 -12.64
CA PHE A 280 -4.46 -4.49 -12.37
C PHE A 280 -4.44 -5.56 -11.31
N LEU A 281 -5.21 -5.37 -10.26
CA LEU A 281 -5.39 -6.28 -9.14
C LEU A 281 -6.81 -6.84 -9.25
N LEU A 282 -6.94 -8.06 -9.78
CA LEU A 282 -8.19 -8.68 -10.24
C LEU A 282 -8.58 -9.82 -9.31
N PRO A 283 -9.54 -9.64 -8.37
CA PRO A 283 -10.04 -10.72 -7.55
C PRO A 283 -10.77 -11.78 -8.38
N GLY A 284 -10.57 -13.04 -8.01
CA GLY A 284 -11.28 -14.19 -8.57
C GLY A 284 -10.72 -14.67 -9.91
N GLU A 285 -10.78 -13.87 -10.97
CA GLU A 285 -10.51 -14.29 -12.33
C GLU A 285 -9.52 -13.38 -13.07
N ASN A 286 -8.70 -13.97 -13.94
CA ASN A 286 -7.88 -13.24 -14.91
C ASN A 286 -8.73 -12.81 -16.11
N LYS A 287 -9.50 -11.76 -15.92
CA LYS A 287 -10.42 -11.24 -16.95
C LYS A 287 -9.78 -10.04 -17.69
N ASN A 288 -10.22 -9.85 -18.93
CA ASN A 288 -9.92 -8.61 -19.63
C ASN A 288 -10.84 -7.52 -19.10
N VAL A 289 -10.24 -6.42 -18.71
CA VAL A 289 -10.92 -5.26 -18.13
C VAL A 289 -10.55 -4.01 -18.91
N THR A 290 -11.45 -3.03 -18.91
CA THR A 290 -11.22 -1.74 -19.54
C THR A 290 -10.96 -0.70 -18.46
N TYR A 291 -9.86 0.04 -18.59
CA TYR A 291 -9.53 1.12 -17.68
C TYR A 291 -9.23 2.41 -18.47
N LYS A 292 -9.91 3.47 -18.10
CA LYS A 292 -9.61 4.82 -18.58
C LYS A 292 -8.68 5.49 -17.58
N SER A 293 -7.48 5.85 -18.03
CA SER A 293 -6.50 6.57 -17.19
C SER A 293 -7.10 7.81 -16.55
N VAL A 294 -6.73 8.05 -15.30
CA VAL A 294 -7.08 9.25 -14.53
C VAL A 294 -5.88 10.18 -14.31
N LEU A 295 -4.67 9.80 -14.84
CA LEU A 295 -3.42 10.56 -14.81
C LEU A 295 -3.13 11.26 -16.13
#